data_aade2e2825653eb4aeb7314a1f81e45f
#
_entry.id   aade2e2825653eb4aeb7314a1f81e45f
#
_cell.length_a   1.000
_cell.length_b   1.000
_cell.length_c   1.000
_cell.angle_alpha   90.00
_cell.angle_beta   90.00
_cell.angle_gamma   90.00
#
_symmetry.space_group_name_H-M   'P 1'
#
loop_
_entity.id
_entity.type
_entity.pdbx_description
1 polymer ?
#
loop_
_entity_poly.entity_id
_entity_poly.type
_entity_poly.pdbx_seq_one_letter_code
_entity_poly.pdbx_strand_id
1 'polypeptide(L)'
;MTEEIKLRLISDISEMETLLRRYVSETSEILTTDIDETLEEILGRREETIALIGERRRDIDLCGEELTPEERDILKRIITNNHVPLGISKDLREIHKAAVNMRSVLLEAKEKDKQAALRVDARVKELRSELENVNDDKRKVDLYSNAPTNNKGGSFDSHL
;
A
#
# COMPACT_ATOMS: atom_id res chain seq x y z
N MET A 1 18.42 13.46 -28.72
CA MET A 1 17.85 14.02 -27.44
C MET A 1 18.56 15.33 -27.14
N THR A 2 17.81 16.35 -26.72
CA THR A 2 18.42 17.63 -26.29
C THR A 2 18.85 17.54 -24.83
N GLU A 3 19.77 18.42 -24.40
CA GLU A 3 20.22 18.50 -23.01
C GLU A 3 19.05 18.82 -22.05
N GLU A 4 18.13 19.66 -22.47
CA GLU A 4 16.94 20.04 -21.70
C GLU A 4 16.03 18.82 -21.43
N ILE A 5 15.71 18.02 -22.45
CA ILE A 5 14.90 16.80 -22.31
C ILE A 5 15.60 15.80 -21.39
N LYS A 6 16.92 15.64 -21.53
CA LYS A 6 17.71 14.76 -20.66
C LYS A 6 17.61 15.18 -19.19
N LEU A 7 17.82 16.45 -18.91
CA LEU A 7 17.75 16.97 -17.52
C LEU A 7 16.35 16.82 -16.92
N ARG A 8 15.28 17.08 -17.70
CA ARG A 8 13.90 16.84 -17.26
C ARG A 8 13.68 15.36 -16.92
N LEU A 9 14.05 14.45 -17.79
CA LEU A 9 13.93 13.00 -17.54
C LEU A 9 14.66 12.56 -16.29
N ILE A 10 15.89 13.02 -16.07
CA ILE A 10 16.67 12.69 -14.87
C ILE A 10 15.99 13.27 -13.63
N SER A 11 15.47 14.50 -13.69
CA SER A 11 14.74 15.14 -12.59
C SER A 11 13.47 14.36 -12.25
N ASP A 12 12.63 14.06 -13.23
CA ASP A 12 11.36 13.34 -13.03
C ASP A 12 11.59 11.92 -12.46
N ILE A 13 12.64 11.22 -12.94
CA ILE A 13 13.02 9.90 -12.42
C ILE A 13 13.51 10.01 -10.97
N SER A 14 14.30 11.05 -10.64
CA SER A 14 14.80 11.27 -9.28
C SER A 14 13.67 11.66 -8.32
N GLU A 15 12.72 12.47 -8.77
CA GLU A 15 11.52 12.80 -7.99
C GLU A 15 10.64 11.56 -7.78
N MET A 16 10.47 10.72 -8.79
CA MET A 16 9.78 9.44 -8.65
C MET A 16 10.46 8.52 -7.64
N GLU A 17 11.80 8.45 -7.62
CA GLU A 17 12.55 7.73 -6.59
C GLU A 17 12.23 8.25 -5.19
N THR A 18 12.21 9.58 -5.02
CA THR A 18 11.90 10.22 -3.74
C THR A 18 10.48 9.89 -3.27
N LEU A 19 9.50 9.95 -4.18
CA LEU A 19 8.11 9.57 -3.86
C LEU A 19 7.97 8.09 -3.53
N LEU A 20 8.67 7.21 -4.21
CA LEU A 20 8.70 5.79 -3.89
C LEU A 20 9.32 5.52 -2.50
N ARG A 21 10.37 6.25 -2.11
CA ARG A 21 10.93 6.17 -0.75
C ARG A 21 9.94 6.63 0.31
N ARG A 22 9.21 7.72 0.03
CA ARG A 22 8.11 8.17 0.89
C ARG A 22 7.04 7.08 1.03
N TYR A 23 6.63 6.48 -0.07
CA TYR A 23 5.67 5.38 -0.08
C TYR A 23 6.14 4.15 0.72
N VAL A 24 7.43 3.79 0.62
CA VAL A 24 8.04 2.72 1.42
C VAL A 24 8.00 3.05 2.91
N SER A 25 8.27 4.30 3.29
CA SER A 25 8.20 4.76 4.68
C SER A 25 6.76 4.67 5.21
N GLU A 26 5.78 5.21 4.49
CA GLU A 26 4.36 5.15 4.84
C GLU A 26 3.85 3.70 4.96
N THR A 27 4.25 2.83 4.04
CA THR A 27 3.92 1.40 4.10
C THR A 27 4.57 0.70 5.29
N SER A 28 5.80 1.09 5.65
CA SER A 28 6.51 0.54 6.80
C SER A 28 5.84 0.90 8.13
N GLU A 29 5.15 2.04 8.21
CA GLU A 29 4.35 2.41 9.39
C GLU A 29 3.24 1.38 9.65
N ILE A 30 2.61 0.83 8.61
CA ILE A 30 1.63 -0.26 8.76
C ILE A 30 2.23 -1.47 9.47
N LEU A 31 3.55 -1.70 9.33
CA LEU A 31 4.24 -2.84 9.92
C LEU A 31 4.67 -2.62 11.38
N THR A 32 4.80 -1.36 11.81
CA THR A 32 5.46 -0.99 13.08
C THR A 32 4.56 -0.30 14.09
N THR A 33 3.41 0.24 13.67
CA THR A 33 2.47 0.97 14.52
C THR A 33 1.23 0.15 14.86
N ASP A 34 0.40 0.67 15.74
CA ASP A 34 -0.94 0.14 15.98
C ASP A 34 -1.85 0.47 14.80
N ILE A 35 -2.16 -0.54 13.99
CA ILE A 35 -2.91 -0.35 12.75
C ILE A 35 -4.39 -0.05 12.99
N ASP A 36 -4.96 -0.42 14.14
CA ASP A 36 -6.38 -0.20 14.42
C ASP A 36 -6.68 1.30 14.55
N GLU A 37 -5.71 2.08 15.07
CA GLU A 37 -5.87 3.53 15.28
C GLU A 37 -5.36 4.36 14.10
N THR A 38 -4.35 3.88 13.37
CA THR A 38 -3.59 4.70 12.41
C THR A 38 -3.77 4.30 10.95
N LEU A 39 -4.41 3.16 10.67
CA LEU A 39 -4.47 2.59 9.32
C LEU A 39 -5.12 3.55 8.31
N GLU A 40 -6.24 4.18 8.67
CA GLU A 40 -6.96 5.08 7.76
C GLU A 40 -6.11 6.29 7.37
N GLU A 41 -5.41 6.90 8.34
CA GLU A 41 -4.50 8.02 8.11
C GLU A 41 -3.33 7.62 7.19
N ILE A 42 -2.72 6.46 7.44
CA ILE A 42 -1.61 5.96 6.63
C ILE A 42 -2.07 5.68 5.20
N LEU A 43 -3.23 5.06 5.02
CA LEU A 43 -3.79 4.79 3.70
C LEU A 43 -4.08 6.08 2.94
N GLY A 44 -4.63 7.11 3.58
CA GLY A 44 -4.85 8.43 2.97
C GLY A 44 -3.56 9.06 2.46
N ARG A 45 -2.49 9.07 3.27
CA ARG A 45 -1.16 9.56 2.84
C ARG A 45 -0.58 8.75 1.68
N ARG A 46 -0.74 7.45 1.69
CA ARG A 46 -0.28 6.56 0.60
C ARG A 46 -1.03 6.83 -0.70
N GLU A 47 -2.34 7.07 -0.65
CA GLU A 47 -3.14 7.43 -1.84
C GLU A 47 -2.65 8.75 -2.47
N GLU A 48 -2.34 9.76 -1.65
CA GLU A 48 -1.74 11.01 -2.14
C GLU A 48 -0.38 10.75 -2.80
N THR A 49 0.46 9.96 -2.16
CA THR A 49 1.79 9.61 -2.69
C THR A 49 1.67 8.83 -4.01
N ILE A 50 0.73 7.89 -4.13
CA ILE A 50 0.45 7.15 -5.38
C ILE A 50 0.00 8.10 -6.49
N ALA A 51 -0.86 9.08 -6.19
CA ALA A 51 -1.29 10.07 -7.18
C ALA A 51 -0.11 10.88 -7.73
N LEU A 52 0.80 11.34 -6.86
CA LEU A 52 2.02 12.05 -7.25
C LEU A 52 2.97 11.18 -8.08
N ILE A 53 3.13 9.90 -7.74
CA ILE A 53 3.90 8.93 -8.54
C ILE A 53 3.29 8.81 -9.94
N GLY A 54 1.95 8.75 -10.03
CA GLY A 54 1.22 8.70 -11.29
C GLY A 54 1.43 9.96 -12.15
N GLU A 55 1.52 11.14 -11.54
CA GLU A 55 1.85 12.39 -12.23
C GLU A 55 3.27 12.35 -12.80
N ARG A 56 4.27 12.01 -11.99
CA ARG A 56 5.66 11.89 -12.47
C ARG A 56 5.80 10.86 -13.59
N ARG A 57 5.05 9.78 -13.52
CA ARG A 57 5.03 8.80 -14.61
C ARG A 57 4.54 9.39 -15.91
N ARG A 58 3.45 10.16 -15.86
CA ARG A 58 2.94 10.87 -17.05
C ARG A 58 3.93 11.88 -17.61
N ASP A 59 4.63 12.62 -16.75
CA ASP A 59 5.64 13.59 -17.17
C ASP A 59 6.81 12.90 -17.90
N ILE A 60 7.27 11.75 -17.41
CA ILE A 60 8.29 10.92 -18.09
C ILE A 60 7.77 10.43 -19.46
N ASP A 61 6.53 9.96 -19.52
CA ASP A 61 5.93 9.48 -20.77
C ASP A 61 5.80 10.64 -21.79
N LEU A 62 5.38 11.84 -21.35
CA LEU A 62 5.31 13.05 -22.20
C LEU A 62 6.69 13.50 -22.69
N CYS A 63 7.70 13.53 -21.82
CA CYS A 63 9.08 13.77 -22.26
C CYS A 63 9.55 12.74 -23.29
N GLY A 64 9.12 11.49 -23.13
CA GLY A 64 9.40 10.42 -24.08
C GLY A 64 8.81 10.67 -25.47
N GLU A 65 7.70 11.40 -25.58
CA GLU A 65 7.09 11.74 -26.88
C GLU A 65 7.94 12.71 -27.69
N GLU A 66 8.78 13.52 -27.05
CA GLU A 66 9.71 14.46 -27.68
C GLU A 66 10.97 13.78 -28.24
N LEU A 67 11.17 12.49 -27.94
CA LEU A 67 12.32 11.69 -28.38
C LEU A 67 12.10 11.06 -29.76
N THR A 68 13.20 10.72 -30.44
CA THR A 68 13.11 9.86 -31.62
C THR A 68 12.51 8.50 -31.27
N PRO A 69 11.88 7.77 -32.24
CA PRO A 69 11.29 6.46 -31.96
C PRO A 69 12.27 5.47 -31.33
N GLU A 70 13.53 5.49 -31.75
CA GLU A 70 14.59 4.62 -31.24
C GLU A 70 14.95 4.97 -29.77
N GLU A 71 15.16 6.26 -29.48
CA GLU A 71 15.43 6.72 -28.12
C GLU A 71 14.26 6.44 -27.18
N ARG A 72 13.03 6.60 -27.66
CA ARG A 72 11.80 6.30 -26.91
C ARG A 72 11.72 4.83 -26.55
N ASP A 73 12.00 3.92 -27.48
CA ASP A 73 12.01 2.49 -27.19
C ASP A 73 13.07 2.12 -26.13
N ILE A 74 14.28 2.70 -26.26
CA ILE A 74 15.32 2.51 -25.27
C ILE A 74 14.92 3.07 -23.90
N LEU A 75 14.32 4.27 -23.83
CA LEU A 75 13.81 4.86 -22.59
C LEU A 75 12.77 3.94 -21.92
N LYS A 76 11.82 3.39 -22.69
CA LYS A 76 10.85 2.43 -22.16
C LYS A 76 11.54 1.19 -21.55
N ARG A 77 12.54 0.65 -22.22
CA ARG A 77 13.34 -0.48 -21.71
C ARG A 77 14.09 -0.12 -20.44
N ILE A 78 14.66 1.08 -20.37
CA ILE A 78 15.32 1.61 -19.18
C ILE A 78 14.37 1.66 -18.00
N ILE A 79 13.17 2.23 -18.18
CA ILE A 79 12.17 2.38 -17.11
C ILE A 79 11.58 1.04 -16.66
N THR A 80 11.32 0.13 -17.61
CA THR A 80 10.68 -1.18 -17.32
C THR A 80 11.67 -2.28 -16.93
N ASN A 81 12.96 -1.98 -16.83
CA ASN A 81 14.03 -2.95 -16.57
C ASN A 81 14.14 -4.07 -17.62
N ASN A 82 13.80 -3.78 -18.86
CA ASN A 82 14.05 -4.68 -19.97
C ASN A 82 15.50 -4.56 -20.45
N HIS A 83 15.94 -5.53 -21.24
CA HIS A 83 17.28 -5.52 -21.81
C HIS A 83 17.56 -4.20 -22.55
N VAL A 84 18.59 -3.50 -22.12
CA VAL A 84 19.08 -2.27 -22.75
C VAL A 84 20.22 -2.63 -23.69
N PRO A 85 20.19 -2.21 -24.96
CA PRO A 85 21.24 -2.53 -25.92
C PRO A 85 22.62 -2.02 -25.47
N LEU A 86 23.68 -2.74 -25.84
CA LEU A 86 25.05 -2.25 -25.68
C LEU A 86 25.27 -1.08 -26.64
N GLY A 87 26.02 -0.06 -26.19
CA GLY A 87 26.37 1.06 -27.06
C GLY A 87 25.37 2.21 -27.12
N ILE A 88 24.39 2.27 -26.19
CA ILE A 88 23.51 3.45 -26.04
C ILE A 88 24.32 4.74 -25.84
N SER A 89 23.72 5.87 -26.22
CA SER A 89 24.34 7.20 -26.10
C SER A 89 24.72 7.52 -24.64
N LYS A 90 25.62 8.50 -24.46
CA LYS A 90 26.03 8.97 -23.13
C LYS A 90 24.81 9.44 -22.31
N ASP A 91 23.90 10.18 -22.95
CA ASP A 91 22.72 10.74 -22.30
C ASP A 91 21.77 9.63 -21.79
N LEU A 92 21.51 8.62 -22.61
CA LEU A 92 20.69 7.47 -22.19
C LEU A 92 21.37 6.65 -21.08
N ARG A 93 22.71 6.63 -21.01
CA ARG A 93 23.42 6.01 -19.88
C ARG A 93 23.23 6.77 -18.57
N GLU A 94 23.22 8.10 -18.62
CA GLU A 94 22.96 8.93 -17.44
C GLU A 94 21.51 8.71 -16.93
N ILE A 95 20.53 8.70 -17.83
CA ILE A 95 19.13 8.36 -17.51
C ILE A 95 19.04 6.94 -16.93
N HIS A 96 19.75 5.98 -17.52
CA HIS A 96 19.75 4.60 -17.02
C HIS A 96 20.28 4.49 -15.59
N LYS A 97 21.31 5.25 -15.21
CA LYS A 97 21.82 5.29 -13.83
C LYS A 97 20.74 5.77 -12.84
N ALA A 98 20.04 6.87 -13.16
CA ALA A 98 18.96 7.37 -12.34
C ALA A 98 17.85 6.33 -12.21
N ALA A 99 17.46 5.68 -13.30
CA ALA A 99 16.41 4.66 -13.31
C ALA A 99 16.78 3.39 -12.52
N VAL A 100 18.06 3.03 -12.42
CA VAL A 100 18.50 1.88 -11.59
C VAL A 100 18.13 2.10 -10.12
N ASN A 101 18.42 3.28 -9.58
CA ASN A 101 18.09 3.60 -8.19
C ASN A 101 16.57 3.59 -7.96
N MET A 102 15.82 4.27 -8.81
CA MET A 102 14.35 4.28 -8.76
C MET A 102 13.75 2.86 -8.76
N ARG A 103 14.26 1.98 -9.64
CA ARG A 103 13.77 0.59 -9.72
C ARG A 103 14.10 -0.23 -8.49
N SER A 104 15.26 -0.01 -7.86
CA SER A 104 15.61 -0.66 -6.60
C SER A 104 14.59 -0.32 -5.51
N VAL A 105 14.22 0.96 -5.39
CA VAL A 105 13.20 1.40 -4.43
C VAL A 105 11.81 0.87 -4.80
N LEU A 106 11.48 0.76 -6.08
CA LEU A 106 10.21 0.16 -6.53
C LEU A 106 10.10 -1.32 -6.13
N LEU A 107 11.20 -2.08 -6.19
CA LEU A 107 11.22 -3.48 -5.73
C LEU A 107 11.02 -3.56 -4.21
N GLU A 108 11.66 -2.67 -3.45
CA GLU A 108 11.46 -2.55 -2.01
C GLU A 108 10.00 -2.22 -1.67
N ALA A 109 9.40 -1.26 -2.38
CA ALA A 109 8.00 -0.89 -2.22
C ALA A 109 7.05 -2.09 -2.42
N LYS A 110 7.26 -2.87 -3.48
CA LYS A 110 6.47 -4.09 -3.75
C LYS A 110 6.59 -5.15 -2.65
N GLU A 111 7.77 -5.31 -2.08
CA GLU A 111 7.98 -6.26 -0.98
C GLU A 111 7.30 -5.78 0.31
N LYS A 112 7.42 -4.49 0.62
CA LYS A 112 6.74 -3.88 1.77
C LYS A 112 5.21 -3.96 1.65
N ASP A 113 4.66 -3.76 0.45
CA ASP A 113 3.23 -3.93 0.20
C ASP A 113 2.72 -5.33 0.51
N LYS A 114 3.46 -6.36 0.10
CA LYS A 114 3.09 -7.75 0.43
C LYS A 114 3.07 -7.98 1.94
N GLN A 115 4.07 -7.49 2.65
CA GLN A 115 4.16 -7.63 4.10
C GLN A 115 3.02 -6.88 4.79
N ALA A 116 2.73 -5.65 4.36
CA ALA A 116 1.63 -4.84 4.88
C ALA A 116 0.27 -5.49 4.64
N ALA A 117 0.02 -6.02 3.44
CA ALA A 117 -1.21 -6.73 3.12
C ALA A 117 -1.41 -7.95 4.02
N LEU A 118 -0.37 -8.76 4.24
CA LEU A 118 -0.44 -9.91 5.14
C LEU A 118 -0.78 -9.50 6.58
N ARG A 119 -0.21 -8.39 7.07
CA ARG A 119 -0.51 -7.89 8.42
C ARG A 119 -1.96 -7.43 8.54
N VAL A 120 -2.45 -6.66 7.58
CA VAL A 120 -3.84 -6.18 7.57
C VAL A 120 -4.81 -7.36 7.49
N ASP A 121 -4.56 -8.35 6.61
CA ASP A 121 -5.38 -9.55 6.50
C ASP A 121 -5.42 -10.37 7.80
N ALA A 122 -4.29 -10.51 8.47
CA ALA A 122 -4.22 -11.19 9.77
C ALA A 122 -5.08 -10.46 10.81
N ARG A 123 -4.99 -9.12 10.88
CA ARG A 123 -5.79 -8.32 11.81
C ARG A 123 -7.28 -8.38 11.51
N VAL A 124 -7.68 -8.35 10.25
CA VAL A 124 -9.08 -8.53 9.84
C VAL A 124 -9.64 -9.89 10.30
N LYS A 125 -8.85 -10.95 10.19
CA LYS A 125 -9.25 -12.29 10.66
C LYS A 125 -9.42 -12.34 12.18
N GLU A 126 -8.51 -11.74 12.93
CA GLU A 126 -8.61 -11.60 14.39
C GLU A 126 -9.86 -10.86 14.80
N LEU A 127 -10.14 -9.69 14.22
CA LEU A 127 -11.34 -8.90 14.50
C LEU A 127 -12.63 -9.66 14.19
N ARG A 128 -12.68 -10.43 13.11
CA ARG A 128 -13.84 -11.29 12.81
C ARG A 128 -14.07 -12.35 13.90
N SER A 129 -12.99 -13.00 14.35
CA SER A 129 -13.07 -13.98 15.43
C SER A 129 -13.50 -13.35 16.74
N GLU A 130 -13.00 -12.17 17.08
CA GLU A 130 -13.43 -11.42 18.26
C GLU A 130 -14.93 -11.07 18.20
N LEU A 131 -15.45 -10.64 17.04
CA LEU A 131 -16.85 -10.33 16.82
C LEU A 131 -17.75 -11.57 16.95
N GLU A 132 -17.33 -12.72 16.42
CA GLU A 132 -18.06 -13.98 16.56
C GLU A 132 -18.16 -14.38 18.04
N ASN A 133 -17.07 -14.30 18.80
CA ASN A 133 -17.04 -14.59 20.23
C ASN A 133 -17.98 -13.65 21.02
N VAL A 134 -17.97 -12.36 20.75
CA VAL A 134 -18.87 -11.38 21.39
C VAL A 134 -20.33 -11.69 21.08
N ASN A 135 -20.66 -12.08 19.84
CA ASN A 135 -22.01 -12.44 19.46
C ASN A 135 -22.48 -13.73 20.14
N ASP A 136 -21.61 -14.72 20.29
CA ASP A 136 -21.91 -15.97 21.00
C ASP A 136 -22.13 -15.71 22.50
N ASP A 137 -21.33 -14.85 23.12
CA ASP A 137 -21.50 -14.47 24.52
C ASP A 137 -22.82 -13.69 24.74
N LYS A 138 -23.18 -12.79 23.84
CA LYS A 138 -24.48 -12.09 23.87
C LYS A 138 -25.63 -13.09 23.80
N ARG A 139 -25.58 -14.04 22.86
CA ARG A 139 -26.63 -15.10 22.75
C ARG A 139 -26.76 -15.92 24.03
N LYS A 140 -25.64 -16.26 24.68
CA LYS A 140 -25.63 -16.94 25.96
C LYS A 140 -26.29 -16.12 27.05
N VAL A 141 -25.92 -14.83 27.17
CA VAL A 141 -26.54 -13.92 28.16
C VAL A 141 -28.02 -13.77 27.93
N ASP A 142 -28.51 -13.64 26.68
CA ASP A 142 -29.90 -13.54 26.34
C ASP A 142 -30.69 -14.83 26.69
N LEU A 143 -30.07 -16.00 26.52
CA LEU A 143 -30.64 -17.28 26.92
C LEU A 143 -30.79 -17.40 28.44
N TYR A 144 -29.82 -16.90 29.22
CA TYR A 144 -29.91 -16.90 30.68
C TYR A 144 -30.87 -15.84 31.24
N SER A 145 -30.96 -14.67 30.61
CA SER A 145 -31.91 -13.62 31.05
C SER A 145 -33.37 -13.91 30.70
N ASN A 146 -33.62 -14.73 29.68
CA ASN A 146 -34.95 -15.18 29.26
C ASN A 146 -35.36 -16.55 29.83
N ALA A 147 -34.54 -17.15 30.70
CA ALA A 147 -34.94 -18.36 31.43
C ALA A 147 -36.12 -18.05 32.31
N PRO A 148 -37.26 -18.78 32.19
CA PRO A 148 -38.44 -18.53 33.05
C PRO A 148 -38.04 -18.80 34.48
N THR A 149 -38.10 -17.77 35.31
CA THR A 149 -38.05 -17.93 36.77
C THR A 149 -39.29 -18.73 37.18
N ASN A 150 -39.12 -20.03 37.35
CA ASN A 150 -40.08 -20.89 37.95
C ASN A 150 -40.20 -20.58 39.45
N ASN A 151 -40.82 -19.46 39.78
CA ASN A 151 -41.28 -19.16 41.11
C ASN A 151 -42.56 -19.97 41.36
N LYS A 152 -42.38 -21.26 41.67
CA LYS A 152 -43.41 -22.01 42.38
C LYS A 152 -43.39 -21.52 43.82
N GLY A 153 -44.08 -20.40 44.07
CA GLY A 153 -44.48 -20.03 45.38
C GLY A 153 -45.41 -21.11 45.92
N GLY A 154 -44.87 -21.96 46.78
CA GLY A 154 -45.67 -22.87 47.57
C GLY A 154 -46.54 -22.08 48.50
N SER A 155 -47.86 -22.07 48.24
CA SER A 155 -48.86 -21.65 49.16
C SER A 155 -48.87 -22.64 50.32
N PHE A 156 -48.39 -22.22 51.49
CA PHE A 156 -48.65 -22.92 52.76
C PHE A 156 -50.00 -22.44 53.25
N ASP A 157 -51.04 -23.27 53.01
CA ASP A 157 -52.29 -23.20 53.66
C ASP A 157 -52.15 -23.77 55.07
N SER A 158 -52.16 -22.95 56.10
CA SER A 158 -52.26 -23.39 57.46
C SER A 158 -53.73 -23.22 57.93
N HIS A 159 -54.46 -24.29 57.85
CA HIS A 159 -55.65 -24.47 58.67
C HIS A 159 -55.21 -24.92 60.06
N LEU A 160 -55.45 -24.06 61.03
CA LEU A 160 -56.14 -24.38 62.34
C LEU A 160 -56.29 -23.09 63.09
#